data_d9afa525dfa81494f11fa55372ca4a13
#
_entry.id   d9afa525dfa81494f11fa55372ca4a13
#
_cell.length_a   1.000
_cell.length_b   1.000
_cell.length_c   1.000
_cell.angle_alpha   90.00
_cell.angle_beta   90.00
_cell.angle_gamma   90.00
#
_symmetry.space_group_name_H-M   'P 1'
#
loop_
_entity.id
_entity.type
_entity.pdbx_description
1 polymer ?
#
loop_
_entity_poly.entity_id
_entity_poly.type
_entity_poly.pdbx_seq_one_letter_code
_entity_poly.pdbx_strand_id
1 'polypeptide(L)'
;MKMVKNRKRDNVAVKIAVIILGALLIVYLLSIIFMLLWGLLSSLKSDNDFMKNLLGLPTINNPEWFDRVNDPDSSYKTLFRLENYVLVIQRFNFPASTSFFVGNREVTHTTENNFFGMLLNSAIYAFGNGFVQAIIPAIMAYMCAKYQYKFSKVLCITVIVVMTLPIVGAYPSELTLLRNLGLYDTWVGNFIQRCSFMGMYFLVFYEFFKCMPDTYSEAAEIDGASQFTVMFGIYIPLAAKIIGSVFLIRFIFFWNDFSSIELYMPTHPTLAYFIYALGAGKKISNDMTTNPRKIAACMILALPTLILFLI
;
A
#
# COMPACT_ATOMS: atom_id res chain seq x y z
N MET A 1 -9.97 -55.04 12.45
CA MET A 1 -8.52 -54.83 12.61
C MET A 1 -7.87 -54.01 11.48
N LYS A 2 -8.26 -54.14 10.21
CA LYS A 2 -7.76 -53.32 9.06
C LYS A 2 -8.11 -51.82 9.16
N MET A 3 -9.31 -51.45 9.59
CA MET A 3 -9.74 -50.05 9.68
C MET A 3 -8.95 -49.22 10.74
N VAL A 4 -8.60 -49.82 11.86
CA VAL A 4 -7.83 -49.14 12.92
C VAL A 4 -6.37 -48.88 12.49
N LYS A 5 -5.82 -49.79 11.65
CA LYS A 5 -4.45 -49.67 11.10
C LYS A 5 -4.35 -48.55 10.05
N ASN A 6 -5.40 -48.34 9.24
CA ASN A 6 -5.47 -47.24 8.29
C ASN A 6 -5.57 -45.88 9.02
N ARG A 7 -6.40 -45.75 10.06
CA ARG A 7 -6.57 -44.52 10.81
C ARG A 7 -5.28 -44.07 11.52
N LYS A 8 -4.45 -45.03 12.00
CA LYS A 8 -3.10 -44.71 12.54
C LYS A 8 -2.11 -44.27 11.47
N ARG A 9 -2.21 -44.85 10.27
CA ARG A 9 -1.32 -44.53 9.13
C ARG A 9 -1.64 -43.14 8.55
N ASP A 10 -2.93 -42.80 8.46
CA ASP A 10 -3.40 -41.48 8.07
C ASP A 10 -2.96 -40.40 9.07
N ASN A 11 -3.00 -40.69 10.37
CA ASN A 11 -2.50 -39.80 11.40
C ASN A 11 -0.99 -39.55 11.33
N VAL A 12 -0.19 -40.54 10.94
CA VAL A 12 1.24 -40.39 10.76
C VAL A 12 1.57 -39.57 9.51
N ALA A 13 0.90 -39.83 8.39
CA ALA A 13 1.06 -39.08 7.16
C ALA A 13 0.66 -37.60 7.35
N VAL A 14 -0.43 -37.34 8.04
CA VAL A 14 -0.86 -35.97 8.40
C VAL A 14 0.18 -35.27 9.30
N LYS A 15 0.74 -35.97 10.30
CA LYS A 15 1.80 -35.41 11.15
C LYS A 15 3.05 -35.05 10.34
N ILE A 16 3.48 -35.92 9.45
CA ILE A 16 4.63 -35.66 8.57
C ILE A 16 4.35 -34.46 7.67
N ALA A 17 3.16 -34.40 7.05
CA ALA A 17 2.76 -33.28 6.23
C ALA A 17 2.76 -31.94 7.01
N VAL A 18 2.24 -31.93 8.24
CA VAL A 18 2.25 -30.74 9.11
C VAL A 18 3.69 -30.32 9.46
N ILE A 19 4.58 -31.27 9.75
CA ILE A 19 5.99 -30.97 10.04
C ILE A 19 6.68 -30.36 8.83
N ILE A 20 6.47 -30.96 7.63
CA ILE A 20 7.05 -30.44 6.38
C ILE A 20 6.52 -29.04 6.08
N LEU A 21 5.21 -28.82 6.20
CA LEU A 21 4.60 -27.52 5.99
C LEU A 21 5.11 -26.47 7.00
N GLY A 22 5.25 -26.89 8.27
CA GLY A 22 5.83 -26.05 9.33
C GLY A 22 7.30 -25.67 9.03
N ALA A 23 8.10 -26.63 8.57
CA ALA A 23 9.48 -26.38 8.18
C ALA A 23 9.57 -25.40 6.99
N LEU A 24 8.74 -25.57 5.98
CA LEU A 24 8.65 -24.65 4.84
C LEU A 24 8.26 -23.22 5.27
N LEU A 25 7.29 -23.09 6.17
CA LEU A 25 6.86 -21.79 6.72
C LEU A 25 7.99 -21.11 7.52
N ILE A 26 8.75 -21.90 8.31
CA ILE A 26 9.92 -21.37 9.05
C ILE A 26 10.99 -20.88 8.09
N VAL A 27 11.32 -21.64 7.05
CA VAL A 27 12.31 -21.24 6.04
C VAL A 27 11.86 -19.96 5.32
N TYR A 28 10.58 -19.87 4.97
CA TYR A 28 10.00 -18.68 4.37
C TYR A 28 10.09 -17.46 5.30
N LEU A 29 9.73 -17.62 6.57
CA LEU A 29 9.85 -16.56 7.58
C LEU A 29 11.30 -16.08 7.74
N LEU A 30 12.25 -17.03 7.86
CA LEU A 30 13.67 -16.71 7.97
C LEU A 30 14.18 -15.97 6.73
N SER A 31 13.71 -16.30 5.52
CA SER A 31 14.08 -15.59 4.30
C SER A 31 13.63 -14.15 4.29
N ILE A 32 12.40 -13.84 4.78
CA ILE A 32 11.90 -12.47 4.90
C ILE A 32 12.73 -11.68 5.92
N ILE A 33 12.96 -12.26 7.11
CA ILE A 33 13.78 -11.62 8.14
C ILE A 33 15.19 -11.34 7.62
N PHE A 34 15.79 -12.30 6.91
CA PHE A 34 17.10 -12.12 6.30
C PHE A 34 17.12 -10.95 5.32
N MET A 35 16.12 -10.84 4.43
CA MET A 35 16.04 -9.74 3.46
C MET A 35 15.91 -8.37 4.15
N LEU A 36 15.11 -8.26 5.21
CA LEU A 36 14.97 -7.03 5.97
C LEU A 36 16.27 -6.63 6.67
N LEU A 37 16.93 -7.59 7.33
CA LEU A 37 18.21 -7.35 8.00
C LEU A 37 19.32 -7.02 6.98
N TRP A 38 19.38 -7.74 5.87
CA TRP A 38 20.31 -7.44 4.79
C TRP A 38 20.09 -6.04 4.20
N GLY A 39 18.83 -5.65 3.97
CA GLY A 39 18.48 -4.32 3.50
C GLY A 39 18.90 -3.24 4.48
N LEU A 40 18.65 -3.43 5.79
CA LEU A 40 19.08 -2.51 6.83
C LEU A 40 20.60 -2.36 6.88
N LEU A 41 21.34 -3.48 6.89
CA LEU A 41 22.80 -3.46 6.89
C LEU A 41 23.37 -2.83 5.62
N SER A 42 22.78 -3.13 4.46
CA SER A 42 23.21 -2.59 3.16
C SER A 42 22.96 -1.10 3.04
N SER A 43 21.88 -0.57 3.63
CA SER A 43 21.61 0.87 3.66
C SER A 43 22.62 1.67 4.48
N LEU A 44 23.34 1.00 5.40
CA LEU A 44 24.35 1.62 6.27
C LEU A 44 25.76 1.52 5.70
N LYS A 45 25.95 0.91 4.51
CA LYS A 45 27.26 0.78 3.83
C LYS A 45 27.61 2.00 2.99
N SER A 46 28.91 2.10 2.66
CA SER A 46 29.36 2.94 1.56
C SER A 46 29.09 2.30 0.21
N ASP A 47 29.11 3.03 -0.88
CA ASP A 47 28.89 2.52 -2.21
C ASP A 47 29.98 1.49 -2.60
N ASN A 48 31.24 1.78 -2.31
CA ASN A 48 32.37 0.87 -2.54
C ASN A 48 32.30 -0.40 -1.69
N ASP A 49 31.89 -0.29 -0.42
CA ASP A 49 31.72 -1.44 0.45
C ASP A 49 30.56 -2.32 -0.02
N PHE A 50 29.46 -1.71 -0.45
CA PHE A 50 28.32 -2.42 -1.03
C PHE A 50 28.71 -3.22 -2.27
N MET A 51 29.52 -2.63 -3.17
CA MET A 51 29.94 -3.30 -4.41
C MET A 51 30.94 -4.44 -4.15
N LYS A 52 31.81 -4.32 -3.14
CA LYS A 52 32.82 -5.34 -2.82
C LYS A 52 32.32 -6.41 -1.88
N ASN A 53 31.43 -6.07 -0.97
CA ASN A 53 30.92 -6.93 0.10
C ASN A 53 29.39 -6.88 0.18
N LEU A 54 28.71 -7.56 -0.75
CA LEU A 54 27.25 -7.46 -0.87
C LEU A 54 26.51 -8.02 0.34
N LEU A 55 26.95 -9.16 0.89
CA LEU A 55 26.24 -9.90 1.94
C LEU A 55 26.80 -9.72 3.35
N GLY A 56 28.06 -9.28 3.48
CA GLY A 56 28.73 -9.17 4.78
C GLY A 56 28.35 -7.90 5.54
N LEU A 57 28.86 -7.79 6.74
CA LEU A 57 28.76 -6.60 7.57
C LEU A 57 29.59 -5.44 6.98
N PRO A 58 29.28 -4.19 7.28
CA PRO A 58 30.12 -3.05 6.91
C PRO A 58 31.57 -3.26 7.40
N THR A 59 32.54 -3.07 6.53
CA THR A 59 33.94 -3.40 6.83
C THR A 59 34.77 -2.16 7.08
N ILE A 60 35.67 -2.26 8.08
CA ILE A 60 36.64 -1.20 8.43
C ILE A 60 37.74 -1.08 7.37
N ASN A 61 38.00 -2.14 6.61
CA ASN A 61 39.05 -2.19 5.58
C ASN A 61 38.68 -1.48 4.27
N ASN A 62 37.63 -0.66 4.26
CA ASN A 62 37.29 0.15 3.11
C ASN A 62 38.24 1.37 3.04
N PRO A 63 39.04 1.55 1.96
CA PRO A 63 39.95 2.69 1.80
C PRO A 63 39.26 4.04 2.04
N GLU A 64 38.05 4.22 1.54
CA GLU A 64 37.26 5.44 1.78
C GLU A 64 36.93 5.69 3.26
N TRP A 65 36.68 4.62 4.02
CA TRP A 65 36.41 4.74 5.44
C TRP A 65 37.68 5.11 6.20
N PHE A 66 38.82 4.46 5.86
CA PHE A 66 40.12 4.71 6.47
C PHE A 66 40.62 6.12 6.19
N ASP A 67 40.51 6.59 4.96
CA ASP A 67 40.91 7.95 4.57
C ASP A 67 40.05 9.00 5.30
N ARG A 68 38.76 8.78 5.45
CA ARG A 68 37.86 9.67 6.15
C ARG A 68 38.01 9.66 7.68
N VAL A 69 38.35 8.53 8.28
CA VAL A 69 38.62 8.44 9.74
C VAL A 69 39.90 9.18 10.11
N ASN A 70 40.90 9.18 9.20
CA ASN A 70 42.16 9.84 9.40
C ASN A 70 42.15 11.32 8.99
N ASP A 71 41.09 11.79 8.32
CA ASP A 71 40.92 13.19 7.99
C ASP A 71 40.38 13.94 9.21
N PRO A 72 41.14 14.91 9.79
CA PRO A 72 40.72 15.62 10.97
C PRO A 72 39.44 16.46 10.79
N ASP A 73 39.09 16.83 9.55
CA ASP A 73 37.87 17.57 9.20
C ASP A 73 36.71 16.68 8.80
N SER A 74 36.89 15.35 8.72
CA SER A 74 35.81 14.45 8.36
C SER A 74 34.84 14.27 9.52
N SER A 75 33.59 14.68 9.33
CA SER A 75 32.49 14.43 10.28
C SER A 75 32.08 12.98 10.37
N TYR A 76 32.74 12.06 9.64
CA TYR A 76 32.29 10.69 9.44
C TYR A 76 33.25 9.67 10.08
N LYS A 77 33.22 9.58 11.40
CA LYS A 77 34.02 8.61 12.17
C LYS A 77 33.33 7.28 12.45
N THR A 78 32.23 6.97 11.79
CA THR A 78 31.40 5.79 12.11
C THR A 78 31.47 4.73 11.02
N LEU A 79 31.53 3.46 11.46
CA LEU A 79 31.45 2.27 10.61
C LEU A 79 30.12 2.22 9.83
N PHE A 80 29.04 2.70 10.46
CA PHE A 80 27.68 2.73 9.92
C PHE A 80 27.36 4.11 9.37
N ARG A 81 27.06 4.20 8.06
CA ARG A 81 26.69 5.47 7.41
C ARG A 81 25.22 5.81 7.59
N LEU A 82 24.87 6.31 8.75
CA LEU A 82 23.54 6.91 9.00
C LEU A 82 23.29 8.13 8.10
N GLU A 83 24.36 8.72 7.58
CA GLU A 83 24.33 9.81 6.60
C GLU A 83 23.47 9.49 5.37
N ASN A 84 23.43 8.22 4.93
CA ASN A 84 22.59 7.82 3.80
C ASN A 84 21.11 8.16 4.05
N TYR A 85 20.63 8.01 5.28
CA TYR A 85 19.26 8.37 5.66
C TYR A 85 19.06 9.89 5.73
N VAL A 86 20.04 10.60 6.28
CA VAL A 86 20.00 12.08 6.37
C VAL A 86 20.01 12.69 4.97
N LEU A 87 20.88 12.21 4.08
CA LEU A 87 20.96 12.66 2.69
C LEU A 87 19.67 12.34 1.92
N VAL A 88 19.08 11.17 2.13
CA VAL A 88 17.78 10.82 1.56
C VAL A 88 16.73 11.86 1.99
N ILE A 89 16.69 12.24 3.26
CA ILE A 89 15.68 13.19 3.77
C ILE A 89 15.97 14.63 3.33
N GLN A 90 17.23 15.08 3.36
CA GLN A 90 17.58 16.48 3.11
C GLN A 90 17.67 16.83 1.61
N ARG A 91 18.19 15.92 0.78
CA ARG A 91 18.36 16.13 -0.67
C ARG A 91 17.24 15.55 -1.50
N PHE A 92 16.14 15.28 -0.87
CA PHE A 92 14.93 14.74 -1.46
C PHE A 92 14.19 15.86 -2.19
N ASN A 93 14.65 16.20 -3.36
CA ASN A 93 13.94 17.13 -4.24
C ASN A 93 13.57 16.41 -5.53
N PHE A 94 12.26 16.24 -5.76
CA PHE A 94 11.72 15.56 -6.93
C PHE A 94 10.97 16.58 -7.79
N PRO A 95 11.52 16.95 -8.95
CA PRO A 95 10.79 17.75 -9.92
C PRO A 95 9.73 16.87 -10.59
N ALA A 96 8.49 17.05 -10.20
CA ALA A 96 7.35 16.41 -10.83
C ALA A 96 6.77 17.34 -11.89
N SER A 97 6.60 16.85 -13.10
CA SER A 97 6.06 17.66 -14.19
C SER A 97 4.90 16.94 -14.87
N THR A 98 3.86 17.70 -15.21
CA THR A 98 2.80 17.28 -16.10
C THR A 98 2.72 18.23 -17.26
N SER A 99 2.50 17.71 -18.45
CA SER A 99 2.24 18.54 -19.64
C SER A 99 0.81 18.34 -20.10
N PHE A 100 0.16 19.44 -20.44
CA PHE A 100 -1.18 19.45 -21.02
C PHE A 100 -1.25 20.46 -22.16
N PHE A 101 -2.11 20.19 -23.12
CA PHE A 101 -2.29 21.07 -24.26
C PHE A 101 -3.38 22.11 -23.96
N VAL A 102 -3.05 23.40 -24.11
CA VAL A 102 -4.00 24.50 -24.12
C VAL A 102 -4.05 25.05 -25.56
N GLY A 103 -5.05 24.62 -26.30
CA GLY A 103 -5.07 24.83 -27.76
C GLY A 103 -3.93 24.08 -28.44
N ASN A 104 -3.08 24.78 -29.19
CA ASN A 104 -1.92 24.21 -29.89
C ASN A 104 -0.59 24.34 -29.10
N ARG A 105 -0.64 24.80 -27.86
CA ARG A 105 0.56 24.96 -27.02
C ARG A 105 0.62 23.91 -25.95
N GLU A 106 1.75 23.25 -25.84
CA GLU A 106 2.05 22.39 -24.70
C GLU A 106 2.49 23.27 -23.53
N VAL A 107 1.75 23.19 -22.42
CA VAL A 107 2.08 23.86 -21.16
C VAL A 107 2.55 22.79 -20.20
N THR A 108 3.80 22.94 -19.72
CA THR A 108 4.37 22.05 -18.72
C THR A 108 4.28 22.72 -17.36
N HIS A 109 3.59 22.11 -16.44
CA HIS A 109 3.54 22.51 -15.05
C HIS A 109 4.52 21.63 -14.26
N THR A 110 5.53 22.28 -13.63
CA THR A 110 6.54 21.60 -12.83
C THR A 110 6.37 22.00 -11.37
N THR A 111 6.26 21.01 -10.48
CA THR A 111 6.26 21.20 -9.03
C THR A 111 7.51 20.58 -8.43
N GLU A 112 8.16 21.29 -7.52
CA GLU A 112 9.26 20.74 -6.74
C GLU A 112 8.69 20.17 -5.44
N ASN A 113 8.94 18.89 -5.20
CA ASN A 113 8.44 18.18 -4.03
C ASN A 113 9.61 17.74 -3.15
N ASN A 114 9.60 18.18 -1.91
CA ASN A 114 10.55 17.76 -0.89
C ASN A 114 10.05 16.46 -0.19
N PHE A 115 10.90 15.88 0.65
CA PHE A 115 10.57 14.65 1.39
C PHE A 115 9.24 14.73 2.16
N PHE A 116 9.07 15.81 2.94
CA PHE A 116 7.86 15.99 3.76
C PHE A 116 6.61 16.18 2.91
N GLY A 117 6.71 16.86 1.78
CA GLY A 117 5.60 17.00 0.82
C GLY A 117 5.18 15.63 0.26
N MET A 118 6.15 14.81 -0.15
CA MET A 118 5.85 13.46 -0.65
C MET A 118 5.34 12.51 0.45
N LEU A 119 5.84 12.64 1.69
CA LEU A 119 5.30 11.91 2.83
C LEU A 119 3.84 12.28 3.10
N LEU A 120 3.52 13.57 3.06
CA LEU A 120 2.15 14.06 3.22
C LEU A 120 1.24 13.57 2.08
N ASN A 121 1.73 13.66 0.83
CA ASN A 121 1.02 13.12 -0.32
C ASN A 121 0.75 11.61 -0.15
N SER A 122 1.76 10.84 0.28
CA SER A 122 1.60 9.40 0.55
C SER A 122 0.55 9.14 1.62
N ALA A 123 0.57 9.92 2.70
CA ALA A 123 -0.40 9.79 3.79
C ALA A 123 -1.83 10.10 3.31
N ILE A 124 -2.05 11.26 2.66
CA ILE A 124 -3.36 11.65 2.13
C ILE A 124 -3.86 10.61 1.12
N TYR A 125 -2.97 10.15 0.22
CA TYR A 125 -3.30 9.17 -0.80
C TYR A 125 -3.71 7.82 -0.19
N ALA A 126 -2.91 7.28 0.72
CA ALA A 126 -3.14 5.97 1.30
C ALA A 126 -4.32 5.96 2.30
N PHE A 127 -4.38 6.95 3.22
CA PHE A 127 -5.49 7.05 4.15
C PHE A 127 -6.81 7.37 3.45
N GLY A 128 -6.82 8.36 2.56
CA GLY A 128 -8.03 8.79 1.85
C GLY A 128 -8.62 7.68 0.99
N ASN A 129 -7.80 7.08 0.12
CA ASN A 129 -8.25 5.98 -0.73
C ASN A 129 -8.58 4.71 0.05
N GLY A 130 -7.80 4.38 1.10
CA GLY A 130 -8.08 3.28 2.00
C GLY A 130 -9.44 3.43 2.68
N PHE A 131 -9.73 4.62 3.19
CA PHE A 131 -11.01 4.95 3.83
C PHE A 131 -12.19 4.88 2.84
N VAL A 132 -12.06 5.51 1.68
CA VAL A 132 -13.08 5.50 0.62
C VAL A 132 -13.41 4.06 0.21
N GLN A 133 -12.39 3.24 -0.03
CA GLN A 133 -12.58 1.84 -0.47
C GLN A 133 -12.93 0.85 0.65
N ALA A 134 -12.90 1.25 1.91
CA ALA A 134 -13.47 0.47 3.00
C ALA A 134 -14.92 0.86 3.30
N ILE A 135 -15.23 2.15 3.34
CA ILE A 135 -16.54 2.64 3.77
C ILE A 135 -17.60 2.53 2.66
N ILE A 136 -17.26 2.88 1.40
CA ILE A 136 -18.26 2.87 0.33
C ILE A 136 -18.81 1.47 0.05
N PRO A 137 -17.97 0.42 -0.11
CA PRO A 137 -18.48 -0.94 -0.24
C PRO A 137 -19.27 -1.41 0.98
N ALA A 138 -18.88 -0.99 2.21
CA ALA A 138 -19.58 -1.36 3.42
C ALA A 138 -21.00 -0.77 3.48
N ILE A 139 -21.16 0.52 3.17
CA ILE A 139 -22.47 1.19 3.13
C ILE A 139 -23.36 0.55 2.05
N MET A 140 -22.84 0.36 0.84
CA MET A 140 -23.60 -0.24 -0.25
C MET A 140 -24.00 -1.68 0.05
N ALA A 141 -23.10 -2.44 0.64
CA ALA A 141 -23.36 -3.83 1.06
C ALA A 141 -24.42 -3.91 2.15
N TYR A 142 -24.37 -3.00 3.16
CA TYR A 142 -25.40 -2.88 4.17
C TYR A 142 -26.78 -2.61 3.54
N MET A 143 -26.86 -1.63 2.66
CA MET A 143 -28.10 -1.29 1.97
C MET A 143 -28.65 -2.47 1.20
N CYS A 144 -27.80 -3.21 0.49
CA CYS A 144 -28.21 -4.39 -0.27
C CYS A 144 -28.60 -5.59 0.60
N ALA A 145 -27.97 -5.76 1.77
CA ALA A 145 -28.22 -6.89 2.66
C ALA A 145 -29.50 -6.72 3.50
N LYS A 146 -29.73 -5.49 4.01
CA LYS A 146 -30.83 -5.20 4.93
C LYS A 146 -32.11 -4.74 4.22
N TYR A 147 -31.98 -4.04 3.10
CA TYR A 147 -33.14 -3.62 2.32
C TYR A 147 -33.37 -4.54 1.14
N GLN A 148 -34.31 -5.47 1.28
CA GLN A 148 -34.63 -6.50 0.28
C GLN A 148 -35.53 -5.98 -0.86
N TYR A 149 -35.07 -4.99 -1.61
CA TYR A 149 -35.75 -4.53 -2.81
C TYR A 149 -35.31 -5.33 -4.05
N LYS A 150 -36.14 -5.34 -5.09
CA LYS A 150 -35.78 -5.95 -6.38
C LYS A 150 -34.45 -5.37 -6.92
N PHE A 151 -34.22 -4.09 -6.72
CA PHE A 151 -33.00 -3.39 -7.11
C PHE A 151 -31.76 -3.91 -6.37
N SER A 152 -31.86 -4.23 -5.10
CA SER A 152 -30.77 -4.81 -4.30
C SER A 152 -30.26 -6.13 -4.89
N LYS A 153 -31.16 -7.01 -5.34
CA LYS A 153 -30.78 -8.26 -6.00
C LYS A 153 -30.07 -8.05 -7.34
N VAL A 154 -30.60 -7.10 -8.15
CA VAL A 154 -29.98 -6.73 -9.44
C VAL A 154 -28.57 -6.18 -9.19
N LEU A 155 -28.39 -5.33 -8.18
CA LEU A 155 -27.10 -4.72 -7.84
C LEU A 155 -26.09 -5.77 -7.39
N CYS A 156 -26.48 -6.73 -6.54
CA CYS A 156 -25.63 -7.85 -6.13
C CYS A 156 -25.18 -8.70 -7.34
N ILE A 157 -26.12 -9.04 -8.24
CA ILE A 157 -25.80 -9.80 -9.44
C ILE A 157 -24.85 -9.00 -10.34
N THR A 158 -25.09 -7.69 -10.50
CA THR A 158 -24.24 -6.81 -11.30
C THR A 158 -22.80 -6.78 -10.75
N VAL A 159 -22.61 -6.70 -9.43
CA VAL A 159 -21.27 -6.76 -8.81
C VAL A 159 -20.56 -8.07 -9.17
N ILE A 160 -21.26 -9.21 -9.04
CA ILE A 160 -20.67 -10.52 -9.38
C ILE A 160 -20.31 -10.59 -10.86
N VAL A 161 -21.19 -10.12 -11.75
CA VAL A 161 -20.93 -10.10 -13.20
C VAL A 161 -19.75 -9.20 -13.54
N VAL A 162 -19.69 -7.99 -13.00
CA VAL A 162 -18.58 -7.04 -13.26
C VAL A 162 -17.25 -7.61 -12.75
N MET A 163 -17.23 -8.31 -11.63
CA MET A 163 -16.01 -8.96 -11.12
C MET A 163 -15.50 -10.09 -12.02
N THR A 164 -16.39 -10.75 -12.76
CA THR A 164 -16.00 -11.86 -13.66
C THR A 164 -15.61 -11.39 -15.06
N LEU A 165 -15.96 -10.16 -15.44
CA LEU A 165 -15.60 -9.59 -16.74
C LEU A 165 -14.14 -9.10 -16.74
N PRO A 166 -13.28 -9.63 -17.62
CA PRO A 166 -11.92 -9.13 -17.75
C PRO A 166 -11.94 -7.80 -18.52
N ILE A 167 -12.04 -6.68 -17.81
CA ILE A 167 -11.98 -5.34 -18.43
C ILE A 167 -10.52 -5.01 -18.67
N VAL A 168 -10.06 -5.20 -19.91
CA VAL A 168 -8.70 -4.89 -20.34
C VAL A 168 -8.68 -3.54 -21.06
N GLY A 169 -7.68 -2.67 -20.75
CA GLY A 169 -7.48 -1.41 -21.47
C GLY A 169 -8.37 -0.25 -21.02
N ALA A 170 -8.87 -0.27 -19.78
CA ALA A 170 -9.67 0.84 -19.23
C ALA A 170 -8.89 2.15 -19.04
N TYR A 171 -7.57 2.09 -18.82
CA TYR A 171 -6.74 3.26 -18.48
C TYR A 171 -6.82 4.44 -19.47
N PRO A 172 -6.74 4.26 -20.82
CA PRO A 172 -6.86 5.38 -21.75
C PRO A 172 -8.22 6.07 -21.68
N SER A 173 -9.29 5.28 -21.51
CA SER A 173 -10.66 5.80 -21.41
C SER A 173 -10.86 6.59 -20.11
N GLU A 174 -10.36 6.08 -19.00
CA GLU A 174 -10.39 6.75 -17.69
C GLU A 174 -9.61 8.07 -17.72
N LEU A 175 -8.40 8.07 -18.31
CA LEU A 175 -7.59 9.29 -18.49
C LEU A 175 -8.31 10.33 -19.31
N THR A 176 -8.91 9.92 -20.43
CA THR A 176 -9.66 10.83 -21.29
C THR A 176 -10.87 11.42 -20.57
N LEU A 177 -11.59 10.60 -19.81
CA LEU A 177 -12.72 11.04 -19.00
C LEU A 177 -12.28 12.07 -17.94
N LEU A 178 -11.24 11.77 -17.17
CA LEU A 178 -10.73 12.67 -16.14
C LEU A 178 -10.25 14.00 -16.71
N ARG A 179 -9.58 13.99 -17.87
CA ARG A 179 -9.14 15.20 -18.56
C ARG A 179 -10.33 16.03 -19.05
N ASN A 180 -11.33 15.40 -19.66
CA ASN A 180 -12.53 16.09 -20.15
C ASN A 180 -13.36 16.72 -19.02
N LEU A 181 -13.35 16.09 -17.85
CA LEU A 181 -14.02 16.61 -16.65
C LEU A 181 -13.18 17.63 -15.86
N GLY A 182 -11.93 17.90 -16.26
CA GLY A 182 -11.01 18.76 -15.51
C GLY A 182 -10.58 18.18 -14.15
N LEU A 183 -10.71 16.88 -13.96
CA LEU A 183 -10.39 16.16 -12.72
C LEU A 183 -9.02 15.46 -12.75
N TYR A 184 -8.33 15.51 -13.88
CA TYR A 184 -6.99 14.96 -14.04
C TYR A 184 -6.00 15.71 -13.15
N ASP A 185 -5.09 14.97 -12.49
CA ASP A 185 -4.06 15.50 -11.61
C ASP A 185 -4.59 16.29 -10.41
N THR A 186 -5.78 15.89 -9.90
CA THR A 186 -6.42 16.50 -8.74
C THR A 186 -6.76 15.46 -7.66
N TRP A 187 -6.71 15.86 -6.39
CA TRP A 187 -7.12 15.01 -5.27
C TRP A 187 -8.60 14.59 -5.38
N VAL A 188 -9.45 15.51 -5.79
CA VAL A 188 -10.90 15.25 -5.97
C VAL A 188 -11.12 14.19 -7.03
N GLY A 189 -10.45 14.31 -8.17
CA GLY A 189 -10.52 13.32 -9.26
C GLY A 189 -10.05 11.95 -8.82
N ASN A 190 -8.95 11.87 -8.07
CA ASN A 190 -8.45 10.61 -7.50
C ASN A 190 -9.48 9.94 -6.58
N PHE A 191 -10.08 10.69 -5.64
CA PHE A 191 -11.05 10.10 -4.72
C PHE A 191 -12.34 9.69 -5.43
N ILE A 192 -12.84 10.48 -6.38
CA ILE A 192 -14.02 10.12 -7.19
C ILE A 192 -13.76 8.84 -8.00
N GLN A 193 -12.61 8.72 -8.65
CA GLN A 193 -12.24 7.50 -9.39
C GLN A 193 -12.22 6.26 -8.48
N ARG A 194 -11.83 6.42 -7.21
CA ARG A 194 -11.77 5.33 -6.23
C ARG A 194 -13.08 5.07 -5.49
N CYS A 195 -14.11 5.90 -5.69
CA CYS A 195 -15.46 5.71 -5.16
C CYS A 195 -16.20 4.56 -5.87
N SER A 196 -15.61 3.38 -5.87
CA SER A 196 -16.22 2.17 -6.43
C SER A 196 -16.57 1.20 -5.31
N PHE A 197 -17.78 0.66 -5.37
CA PHE A 197 -18.22 -0.43 -4.47
C PHE A 197 -18.14 -1.80 -5.16
N MET A 198 -17.91 -1.85 -6.48
CA MET A 198 -17.87 -3.07 -7.26
C MET A 198 -16.56 -3.82 -7.02
N GLY A 199 -16.59 -4.86 -6.19
CA GLY A 199 -15.41 -5.65 -5.90
C GLY A 199 -15.61 -6.67 -4.78
N MET A 200 -14.58 -7.45 -4.50
CA MET A 200 -14.59 -8.52 -3.50
C MET A 200 -15.03 -8.04 -2.11
N TYR A 201 -14.63 -6.83 -1.71
CA TYR A 201 -14.98 -6.30 -0.38
C TYR A 201 -16.47 -6.03 -0.21
N PHE A 202 -17.18 -5.65 -1.29
CA PHE A 202 -18.64 -5.57 -1.25
C PHE A 202 -19.26 -6.92 -0.87
N LEU A 203 -18.81 -8.02 -1.47
CA LEU A 203 -19.36 -9.35 -1.18
C LEU A 203 -19.05 -9.77 0.26
N VAL A 204 -17.85 -9.48 0.74
CA VAL A 204 -17.47 -9.76 2.14
C VAL A 204 -18.39 -9.03 3.12
N PHE A 205 -18.61 -7.72 2.90
CA PHE A 205 -19.50 -6.94 3.74
C PHE A 205 -20.96 -7.37 3.58
N TYR A 206 -21.39 -7.70 2.37
CA TYR A 206 -22.75 -8.15 2.09
C TYR A 206 -23.10 -9.41 2.90
N GLU A 207 -22.26 -10.44 2.84
CA GLU A 207 -22.48 -11.66 3.62
C GLU A 207 -22.37 -11.40 5.13
N PHE A 208 -21.47 -10.53 5.56
CA PHE A 208 -21.36 -10.14 6.97
C PHE A 208 -22.64 -9.49 7.48
N PHE A 209 -23.19 -8.47 6.78
CA PHE A 209 -24.42 -7.81 7.18
C PHE A 209 -25.65 -8.71 7.04
N LYS A 210 -25.68 -9.59 6.06
CA LYS A 210 -26.76 -10.54 5.86
C LYS A 210 -26.85 -11.57 7.01
N CYS A 211 -25.71 -11.96 7.58
CA CYS A 211 -25.66 -12.85 8.73
C CYS A 211 -26.02 -12.17 10.05
N MET A 212 -26.07 -10.83 10.11
CA MET A 212 -26.48 -10.13 11.32
C MET A 212 -27.99 -10.24 11.56
N PRO A 213 -28.44 -10.49 12.81
CA PRO A 213 -29.85 -10.56 13.15
C PRO A 213 -30.58 -9.23 12.89
N ASP A 214 -31.83 -9.31 12.41
CA ASP A 214 -32.65 -8.12 12.19
C ASP A 214 -33.25 -7.55 13.49
N THR A 215 -33.17 -8.31 14.59
CA THR A 215 -33.62 -7.87 15.93
C THR A 215 -32.99 -6.54 16.38
N TYR A 216 -31.79 -6.21 15.90
CA TYR A 216 -31.15 -4.89 16.20
C TYR A 216 -31.88 -3.74 15.53
N SER A 217 -32.32 -3.90 14.28
CA SER A 217 -33.10 -2.87 13.57
C SER A 217 -34.50 -2.78 14.12
N GLU A 218 -35.16 -3.91 14.39
CA GLU A 218 -36.50 -3.98 14.95
C GLU A 218 -36.59 -3.27 16.32
N ALA A 219 -35.64 -3.53 17.22
CA ALA A 219 -35.59 -2.86 18.52
C ALA A 219 -35.40 -1.35 18.39
N ALA A 220 -34.47 -0.91 17.53
CA ALA A 220 -34.22 0.50 17.30
C ALA A 220 -35.40 1.22 16.63
N GLU A 221 -36.14 0.55 15.76
CA GLU A 221 -37.37 1.11 15.14
C GLU A 221 -38.49 1.27 16.16
N ILE A 222 -38.63 0.35 17.13
CA ILE A 222 -39.58 0.51 18.25
C ILE A 222 -39.23 1.73 19.09
N ASP A 223 -37.92 2.01 19.27
CA ASP A 223 -37.41 3.20 19.97
C ASP A 223 -37.51 4.49 19.12
N GLY A 224 -38.04 4.40 17.89
CA GLY A 224 -38.25 5.56 17.00
C GLY A 224 -36.99 6.00 16.25
N ALA A 225 -35.95 5.18 16.19
CA ALA A 225 -34.72 5.50 15.46
C ALA A 225 -34.96 5.57 13.95
N SER A 226 -34.34 6.55 13.30
CA SER A 226 -34.36 6.64 11.84
C SER A 226 -33.46 5.57 11.22
N GLN A 227 -33.71 5.20 9.96
CA GLN A 227 -32.91 4.23 9.23
C GLN A 227 -31.41 4.60 9.14
N PHE A 228 -31.10 5.90 9.04
CA PHE A 228 -29.73 6.40 9.13
C PHE A 228 -29.11 6.19 10.51
N THR A 229 -29.90 6.42 11.57
CA THR A 229 -29.45 6.15 12.95
C THR A 229 -29.16 4.67 13.16
N VAL A 230 -29.98 3.78 12.63
CA VAL A 230 -29.78 2.33 12.69
C VAL A 230 -28.50 1.95 11.96
N MET A 231 -28.31 2.46 10.74
CA MET A 231 -27.11 2.15 9.94
C MET A 231 -25.83 2.64 10.62
N PHE A 232 -25.73 3.94 10.94
CA PHE A 232 -24.49 4.54 11.45
C PHE A 232 -24.30 4.36 12.95
N GLY A 233 -25.39 4.22 13.73
CA GLY A 233 -25.32 4.03 15.18
C GLY A 233 -25.19 2.58 15.63
N ILE A 234 -25.63 1.61 14.81
CA ILE A 234 -25.66 0.21 15.21
C ILE A 234 -24.83 -0.66 14.25
N TYR A 235 -25.22 -0.79 12.99
CA TYR A 235 -24.61 -1.76 12.09
C TYR A 235 -23.18 -1.43 11.66
N ILE A 236 -22.87 -0.16 11.33
CA ILE A 236 -21.50 0.26 10.97
C ILE A 236 -20.54 0.12 12.16
N PRO A 237 -20.86 0.52 13.39
CA PRO A 237 -20.00 0.26 14.55
C PRO A 237 -19.81 -1.23 14.85
N LEU A 238 -20.85 -2.05 14.72
CA LEU A 238 -20.71 -3.51 14.86
C LEU A 238 -19.79 -4.13 13.80
N ALA A 239 -19.77 -3.56 12.60
CA ALA A 239 -18.89 -3.95 11.51
C ALA A 239 -17.48 -3.31 11.59
N ALA A 240 -17.19 -2.46 12.58
CA ALA A 240 -15.95 -1.67 12.63
C ALA A 240 -14.68 -2.53 12.52
N LYS A 241 -14.66 -3.72 13.11
CA LYS A 241 -13.50 -4.62 13.03
C LYS A 241 -13.22 -5.09 11.59
N ILE A 242 -14.25 -5.48 10.85
CA ILE A 242 -14.08 -5.94 9.46
C ILE A 242 -13.81 -4.76 8.52
N ILE A 243 -14.44 -3.61 8.76
CA ILE A 243 -14.17 -2.37 8.02
C ILE A 243 -12.72 -1.94 8.26
N GLY A 244 -12.24 -1.98 9.51
CA GLY A 244 -10.87 -1.68 9.86
C GLY A 244 -9.86 -2.61 9.20
N SER A 245 -10.16 -3.91 9.13
CA SER A 245 -9.31 -4.89 8.44
C SER A 245 -9.22 -4.59 6.94
N VAL A 246 -10.34 -4.28 6.29
CA VAL A 246 -10.35 -3.89 4.87
C VAL A 246 -9.62 -2.57 4.66
N PHE A 247 -9.83 -1.59 5.54
CA PHE A 247 -9.08 -0.33 5.51
C PHE A 247 -7.57 -0.56 5.57
N LEU A 248 -7.07 -1.39 6.50
CA LEU A 248 -5.65 -1.70 6.61
C LEU A 248 -5.08 -2.34 5.34
N ILE A 249 -5.79 -3.31 4.76
CA ILE A 249 -5.38 -3.96 3.52
C ILE A 249 -5.30 -2.94 2.38
N ARG A 250 -6.31 -2.04 2.27
CA ARG A 250 -6.33 -1.01 1.22
C ARG A 250 -5.32 0.09 1.47
N PHE A 251 -5.11 0.48 2.71
CA PHE A 251 -4.06 1.43 3.09
C PHE A 251 -2.69 0.95 2.62
N ILE A 252 -2.32 -0.31 2.94
CA ILE A 252 -1.04 -0.89 2.52
C ILE A 252 -0.92 -0.94 0.99
N PHE A 253 -1.99 -1.31 0.31
CA PHE A 253 -2.02 -1.30 -1.14
C PHE A 253 -1.70 0.10 -1.71
N PHE A 254 -2.42 1.13 -1.25
CA PHE A 254 -2.22 2.50 -1.73
C PHE A 254 -0.91 3.13 -1.24
N TRP A 255 -0.42 2.75 -0.07
CA TRP A 255 0.88 3.20 0.40
C TRP A 255 2.02 2.78 -0.53
N ASN A 256 1.92 1.62 -1.16
CA ASN A 256 2.90 1.07 -2.09
C ASN A 256 2.55 1.33 -3.58
N ASP A 257 1.41 1.97 -3.88
CA ASP A 257 0.98 2.22 -5.25
C ASP A 257 1.76 3.39 -5.87
N PHE A 258 2.64 3.07 -6.79
CA PHE A 258 3.38 4.04 -7.58
C PHE A 258 2.77 4.25 -8.97
N SER A 259 2.12 3.22 -9.53
CA SER A 259 1.66 3.21 -10.92
C SER A 259 0.47 4.14 -11.15
N SER A 260 -0.46 4.18 -10.21
CA SER A 260 -1.60 5.09 -10.30
C SER A 260 -1.17 6.55 -10.15
N ILE A 261 -0.17 6.82 -9.31
CA ILE A 261 0.38 8.17 -9.13
C ILE A 261 1.05 8.64 -10.43
N GLU A 262 1.89 7.78 -11.05
CA GLU A 262 2.53 8.11 -12.32
C GLU A 262 1.51 8.44 -13.42
N LEU A 263 0.37 7.74 -13.43
CA LEU A 263 -0.61 7.83 -14.48
C LEU A 263 -1.62 8.97 -14.29
N TYR A 264 -2.12 9.16 -13.06
CA TYR A 264 -3.26 10.04 -12.78
C TYR A 264 -2.93 11.30 -11.99
N MET A 265 -1.81 11.31 -11.23
CA MET A 265 -1.44 12.40 -10.34
C MET A 265 0.08 12.73 -10.40
N PRO A 266 0.63 13.00 -11.59
CA PRO A 266 2.08 13.17 -11.76
C PRO A 266 2.67 14.35 -10.99
N THR A 267 1.90 15.43 -10.69
CA THR A 267 2.39 16.56 -9.91
C THR A 267 2.31 16.37 -8.40
N HIS A 268 1.69 15.26 -7.95
CA HIS A 268 1.56 14.92 -6.53
C HIS A 268 2.32 13.61 -6.21
N PRO A 269 3.66 13.57 -6.38
CA PRO A 269 4.43 12.35 -6.19
C PRO A 269 4.35 11.87 -4.75
N THR A 270 4.25 10.54 -4.60
CA THR A 270 4.33 9.83 -3.33
C THR A 270 5.73 9.27 -3.11
N LEU A 271 6.03 8.84 -1.89
CA LEU A 271 7.30 8.15 -1.58
C LEU A 271 7.47 6.87 -2.39
N ALA A 272 6.39 6.10 -2.61
CA ALA A 272 6.42 4.89 -3.43
C ALA A 272 6.80 5.21 -4.89
N TYR A 273 6.20 6.25 -5.46
CA TYR A 273 6.51 6.69 -6.82
C TYR A 273 7.95 7.19 -6.93
N PHE A 274 8.44 7.93 -5.95
CA PHE A 274 9.82 8.38 -5.91
C PHE A 274 10.81 7.21 -5.92
N ILE A 275 10.61 6.20 -5.06
CA ILE A 275 11.50 5.03 -5.01
C ILE A 275 11.46 4.24 -6.31
N TYR A 276 10.28 4.08 -6.90
CA TYR A 276 10.16 3.49 -8.24
C TYR A 276 10.96 4.28 -9.28
N ALA A 277 10.82 5.61 -9.31
CA ALA A 277 11.52 6.48 -10.23
C ALA A 277 13.05 6.41 -10.07
N LEU A 278 13.55 6.31 -8.81
CA LEU A 278 14.97 6.05 -8.51
C LEU A 278 15.43 4.71 -9.06
N GLY A 279 14.62 3.66 -8.92
CA GLY A 279 14.90 2.33 -9.43
C GLY A 279 14.90 2.28 -10.96
N ALA A 280 13.98 2.99 -11.59
CA ALA A 280 13.84 3.10 -13.04
C ALA A 280 14.92 3.99 -13.71
N GLY A 281 15.84 4.57 -12.93
CA GLY A 281 16.92 5.41 -13.45
C GLY A 281 16.46 6.78 -13.96
N LYS A 282 15.28 7.28 -13.54
CA LYS A 282 14.86 8.65 -13.82
C LYS A 282 15.87 9.61 -13.17
N LYS A 283 16.30 10.63 -13.89
CA LYS A 283 17.25 11.64 -13.37
C LYS A 283 16.58 12.48 -12.28
N ILE A 284 16.83 12.13 -11.03
CA ILE A 284 16.25 12.81 -9.87
C ILE A 284 17.30 13.73 -9.21
N SER A 285 18.48 13.22 -8.94
CA SER A 285 19.65 13.96 -8.43
C SER A 285 20.88 13.07 -8.58
N ASN A 286 22.02 13.64 -8.93
CA ASN A 286 23.26 12.88 -9.07
C ASN A 286 23.70 12.21 -7.74
N ASP A 287 23.31 12.78 -6.61
CA ASP A 287 23.70 12.29 -5.28
C ASP A 287 22.89 11.08 -4.81
N MET A 288 21.75 10.77 -5.45
CA MET A 288 20.84 9.66 -5.08
C MET A 288 21.06 8.39 -5.92
N THR A 289 22.10 8.35 -6.74
CA THR A 289 22.34 7.24 -7.68
C THR A 289 22.91 5.99 -7.02
N THR A 290 23.47 6.10 -5.81
CA THR A 290 24.15 5.00 -5.13
C THR A 290 23.17 3.97 -4.56
N ASN A 291 23.51 2.68 -4.65
CA ASN A 291 22.66 1.59 -4.19
C ASN A 291 22.31 1.64 -2.69
N PRO A 292 23.24 1.93 -1.76
CA PRO A 292 22.92 2.04 -0.34
C PRO A 292 21.87 3.13 -0.03
N ARG A 293 21.91 4.27 -0.74
CA ARG A 293 20.92 5.35 -0.56
C ARG A 293 19.56 4.98 -1.09
N LYS A 294 19.49 4.25 -2.23
CA LYS A 294 18.23 3.69 -2.74
C LYS A 294 17.61 2.72 -1.74
N ILE A 295 18.42 1.85 -1.15
CA ILE A 295 17.98 0.90 -0.12
C ILE A 295 17.53 1.65 1.14
N ALA A 296 18.24 2.71 1.56
CA ALA A 296 17.83 3.56 2.69
C ALA A 296 16.45 4.20 2.44
N ALA A 297 16.20 4.69 1.23
CA ALA A 297 14.88 5.19 0.84
C ALA A 297 13.78 4.11 0.93
N CYS A 298 14.06 2.88 0.47
CA CYS A 298 13.14 1.75 0.62
C CYS A 298 12.84 1.42 2.10
N MET A 299 13.85 1.49 2.97
CA MET A 299 13.67 1.26 4.42
C MET A 299 12.79 2.34 5.05
N ILE A 300 12.96 3.61 4.67
CA ILE A 300 12.07 4.70 5.13
C ILE A 300 10.63 4.44 4.70
N LEU A 301 10.38 3.99 3.46
CA LEU A 301 9.03 3.69 2.99
C LEU A 301 8.39 2.53 3.77
N ALA A 302 9.17 1.55 4.18
CA ALA A 302 8.67 0.39 4.91
C ALA A 302 8.25 0.71 6.36
N LEU A 303 8.81 1.75 7.00
CA LEU A 303 8.56 2.07 8.40
C LEU A 303 7.08 2.32 8.74
N PRO A 304 6.30 3.15 8.01
CA PRO A 304 4.91 3.40 8.36
C PRO A 304 4.03 2.16 8.27
N THR A 305 4.25 1.31 7.27
CA THR A 305 3.50 0.06 7.14
C THR A 305 3.84 -0.91 8.28
N LEU A 306 5.10 -0.99 8.67
CA LEU A 306 5.54 -1.82 9.78
C LEU A 306 4.97 -1.35 11.13
N ILE A 307 4.98 -0.04 11.39
CA ILE A 307 4.38 0.56 12.59
C ILE A 307 2.88 0.24 12.66
N LEU A 308 2.18 0.36 11.54
CA LEU A 308 0.74 0.16 11.47
C LEU A 308 0.33 -1.31 11.68
N PHE A 309 1.24 -2.27 11.39
CA PHE A 309 1.04 -3.68 11.70
C PHE A 309 1.32 -4.05 13.16
N LEU A 310 2.09 -3.23 13.88
CA LEU A 310 2.45 -3.50 15.28
C LEU A 310 1.40 -2.95 16.26
N ILE A 311 0.50 -2.07 15.82
CA ILE A 311 -0.61 -1.50 16.59
C ILE A 311 -1.88 -2.31 16.36
#